data_95cb8a69438ac6676eb90ccabaf33db1
#
_entry.id   95cb8a69438ac6676eb90ccabaf33db1
#
_cell.length_a   1.000
_cell.length_b   1.000
_cell.length_c   1.000
_cell.angle_alpha   90.00
_cell.angle_beta   90.00
_cell.angle_gamma   90.00
#
_symmetry.space_group_name_H-M   'P 1'
#
loop_
_entity.id
_entity.type
_entity.pdbx_description
1 polymer ?
#
loop_
_entity_poly.entity_id
_entity_poly.type
_entity_poly.pdbx_seq_one_letter_code
_entity_poly.pdbx_strand_id
1 'polypeptide(L)'
;VSAGEDLSTGLGFLVDAAKKYFASHYQNPPFHVNDAIDKSLNWSPSLYFKVNDHLTVICEASESPYPIIFSMRRLDVLKLQIPISIYCVCPEEAYLENQAEAKRLMNDGYGLLTVDNTGTVQKRSTCIPLLQQITEQEFSGEIKSLPRKLRTRLAEAFERYQHNAPSGSTDITEVMEGLVVKAAQEAARKKWISNADAKAALANVLKAMQQAPQFQNSAAAIGAAQAYISMYRNTTHHFPKNRTQAAVKYRDCRHSFLEGVKKVVFVRESFKNLGLSGNL
;
A
#
# COMPACT_ATOMS: atom_id res chain seq x y z
N VAL A 1 -5.84 -9.39 51.71
CA VAL A 1 -6.33 -10.34 50.67
C VAL A 1 -7.13 -9.51 49.68
N SER A 2 -6.48 -9.00 48.67
CA SER A 2 -7.12 -8.27 47.57
C SER A 2 -7.40 -9.28 46.47
N ALA A 3 -8.65 -9.36 46.08
CA ALA A 3 -9.14 -10.21 45.00
C ALA A 3 -8.34 -9.96 43.73
N GLY A 4 -7.82 -11.02 43.13
CA GLY A 4 -7.32 -10.98 41.77
C GLY A 4 -8.50 -10.62 40.86
N GLU A 5 -8.54 -9.41 40.37
CA GLU A 5 -9.43 -9.04 39.26
C GLU A 5 -9.09 -9.94 38.07
N ASP A 6 -10.10 -10.61 37.62
CA ASP A 6 -10.04 -11.58 36.53
C ASP A 6 -9.63 -10.84 35.24
N LEU A 7 -8.34 -10.88 34.88
CA LEU A 7 -7.78 -10.26 33.65
C LEU A 7 -8.54 -10.71 32.38
N SER A 8 -9.23 -11.86 32.46
CA SER A 8 -10.09 -12.34 31.38
C SER A 8 -11.30 -11.44 31.11
N THR A 9 -11.83 -10.76 32.11
CA THR A 9 -12.98 -9.86 32.00
C THR A 9 -12.62 -8.57 31.25
N GLY A 10 -11.46 -8.01 31.46
CA GLY A 10 -10.99 -6.78 30.79
C GLY A 10 -10.78 -6.95 29.28
N LEU A 11 -10.09 -8.01 28.86
CA LEU A 11 -9.84 -8.28 27.45
C LEU A 11 -11.13 -8.69 26.70
N GLY A 12 -12.03 -9.44 27.33
CA GLY A 12 -13.34 -9.78 26.76
C GLY A 12 -14.17 -8.53 26.44
N PHE A 13 -14.16 -7.53 27.31
CA PHE A 13 -14.84 -6.26 27.09
C PHE A 13 -14.27 -5.51 25.86
N LEU A 14 -12.94 -5.48 25.69
CA LEU A 14 -12.29 -4.89 24.52
C LEU A 14 -12.67 -5.61 23.23
N VAL A 15 -12.70 -6.94 23.24
CA VAL A 15 -13.12 -7.75 22.08
C VAL A 15 -14.55 -7.45 21.69
N ASP A 16 -15.47 -7.36 22.64
CA ASP A 16 -16.89 -7.07 22.37
C ASP A 16 -17.09 -5.64 21.85
N ALA A 17 -16.35 -4.67 22.37
CA ALA A 17 -16.34 -3.31 21.85
C ALA A 17 -15.81 -3.26 20.42
N ALA A 18 -14.70 -3.95 20.12
CA ALA A 18 -14.13 -4.06 18.78
C ALA A 18 -15.10 -4.74 17.80
N LYS A 19 -15.80 -5.81 18.21
CA LYS A 19 -16.83 -6.47 17.38
C LYS A 19 -17.94 -5.49 16.98
N LYS A 20 -18.48 -4.75 17.94
CA LYS A 20 -19.53 -3.75 17.66
C LYS A 20 -19.04 -2.68 16.69
N TYR A 21 -17.81 -2.20 16.89
CA TYR A 21 -17.18 -1.23 16.01
C TYR A 21 -17.03 -1.78 14.57
N PHE A 22 -16.46 -2.97 14.40
CA PHE A 22 -16.25 -3.53 13.07
C PHE A 22 -17.56 -3.98 12.42
N ALA A 23 -18.55 -4.46 13.18
CA ALA A 23 -19.87 -4.79 12.66
C ALA A 23 -20.54 -3.60 11.98
N SER A 24 -20.43 -2.40 12.58
CA SER A 24 -21.00 -1.18 12.01
C SER A 24 -20.25 -0.69 10.75
N HIS A 25 -18.96 -1.02 10.62
CA HIS A 25 -18.14 -0.56 9.49
C HIS A 25 -18.07 -1.54 8.32
N TYR A 26 -18.30 -2.85 8.57
CA TYR A 26 -18.13 -3.92 7.57
C TYR A 26 -19.38 -4.79 7.38
N GLN A 27 -20.57 -4.22 7.58
CA GLN A 27 -21.85 -4.89 7.32
C GLN A 27 -22.01 -6.22 8.08
N ASN A 28 -21.57 -6.25 9.33
CA ASN A 28 -21.72 -7.38 10.25
C ASN A 28 -21.12 -8.70 9.71
N PRO A 29 -19.82 -8.77 9.46
CA PRO A 29 -19.17 -9.98 8.95
C PRO A 29 -19.18 -11.10 10.02
N PRO A 30 -19.02 -12.37 9.64
CA PRO A 30 -18.81 -13.45 10.60
C PRO A 30 -17.50 -13.27 11.35
N PHE A 31 -17.56 -13.15 12.67
CA PHE A 31 -16.39 -12.98 13.53
C PHE A 31 -15.89 -14.32 14.07
N HIS A 32 -14.56 -14.48 14.09
CA HIS A 32 -13.82 -15.56 14.72
C HIS A 32 -13.09 -15.01 15.93
N VAL A 33 -13.24 -15.65 17.09
CA VAL A 33 -12.67 -15.20 18.37
C VAL A 33 -11.74 -16.27 18.89
N ASN A 34 -10.50 -15.90 19.21
CA ASN A 34 -9.46 -16.82 19.69
C ASN A 34 -9.25 -18.04 18.77
N ASP A 35 -9.47 -17.86 17.48
CA ASP A 35 -9.37 -18.91 16.48
C ASP A 35 -8.16 -18.65 15.57
N ALA A 36 -7.52 -19.72 15.09
CA ALA A 36 -6.33 -19.62 14.27
C ALA A 36 -6.70 -19.17 12.83
N ILE A 37 -6.04 -18.12 12.35
CA ILE A 37 -6.19 -17.66 10.96
C ILE A 37 -5.62 -18.69 10.00
N ASP A 38 -4.44 -19.18 10.35
CA ASP A 38 -3.68 -20.19 9.60
C ASP A 38 -2.80 -20.98 10.58
N LYS A 39 -2.74 -22.30 10.40
CA LYS A 39 -1.98 -23.19 11.28
C LYS A 39 -0.47 -22.91 11.27
N SER A 40 0.05 -22.34 10.20
CA SER A 40 1.47 -22.01 10.06
C SER A 40 1.91 -20.81 10.90
N LEU A 41 0.97 -19.91 11.28
CA LEU A 41 1.28 -18.70 12.05
C LEU A 41 1.48 -18.96 13.54
N ASN A 42 0.97 -20.07 14.07
CA ASN A 42 0.91 -20.32 15.51
C ASN A 42 0.42 -19.07 16.28
N TRP A 43 -0.68 -18.48 15.79
CA TRP A 43 -1.32 -17.32 16.36
C TRP A 43 -2.84 -17.42 16.23
N SER A 44 -3.50 -17.34 17.35
CA SER A 44 -4.98 -17.22 17.45
C SER A 44 -5.28 -15.83 17.99
N PRO A 45 -5.56 -14.85 17.12
CA PRO A 45 -5.83 -13.49 17.54
C PRO A 45 -7.12 -13.39 18.33
N SER A 46 -7.24 -12.35 19.17
CA SER A 46 -8.43 -12.09 19.96
C SER A 46 -9.69 -12.01 19.10
N LEU A 47 -9.57 -11.49 17.88
CA LEU A 47 -10.66 -11.37 16.92
C LEU A 47 -10.09 -11.34 15.49
N TYR A 48 -10.72 -12.07 14.56
CA TYR A 48 -10.53 -11.81 13.14
C TYR A 48 -11.82 -12.02 12.35
N PHE A 49 -11.86 -11.45 11.15
CA PHE A 49 -12.93 -11.67 10.18
C PHE A 49 -12.43 -11.38 8.76
N LYS A 50 -13.13 -11.93 7.77
CA LYS A 50 -12.90 -11.65 6.36
C LYS A 50 -13.88 -10.59 5.88
N VAL A 51 -13.37 -9.52 5.29
CA VAL A 51 -14.21 -8.49 4.67
C VAL A 51 -14.72 -8.99 3.32
N ASN A 52 -13.81 -9.64 2.57
CA ASN A 52 -14.05 -10.31 1.29
C ASN A 52 -12.88 -11.28 1.06
N ASP A 53 -12.81 -11.87 -0.14
CA ASP A 53 -11.72 -12.78 -0.49
C ASP A 53 -10.33 -12.09 -0.55
N HIS A 54 -10.30 -10.75 -0.48
CA HIS A 54 -9.10 -9.94 -0.66
C HIS A 54 -8.61 -9.24 0.61
N LEU A 55 -9.32 -9.35 1.73
CA LEU A 55 -8.91 -8.70 2.98
C LEU A 55 -9.36 -9.47 4.21
N THR A 56 -8.40 -9.83 5.05
CA THR A 56 -8.65 -10.31 6.41
C THR A 56 -8.29 -9.21 7.42
N VAL A 57 -9.19 -8.91 8.34
CA VAL A 57 -8.94 -7.98 9.44
C VAL A 57 -8.69 -8.79 10.71
N ILE A 58 -7.56 -8.52 11.34
CA ILE A 58 -7.15 -9.09 12.62
C ILE A 58 -7.22 -7.98 13.67
N CYS A 59 -7.74 -8.28 14.84
CA CYS A 59 -7.72 -7.37 15.96
C CYS A 59 -7.24 -8.10 17.22
N GLU A 60 -6.21 -7.58 17.85
CA GLU A 60 -5.67 -8.08 19.11
C GLU A 60 -6.09 -7.16 20.24
N ALA A 61 -6.76 -7.72 21.24
CA ALA A 61 -7.08 -7.03 22.49
C ALA A 61 -5.86 -7.10 23.43
N SER A 62 -5.44 -5.95 23.96
CA SER A 62 -4.24 -5.84 24.77
C SER A 62 -4.35 -4.69 25.76
N GLU A 63 -3.74 -4.84 26.91
CA GLU A 63 -3.58 -3.77 27.90
C GLU A 63 -2.53 -2.74 27.47
N SER A 64 -1.68 -3.06 26.48
CA SER A 64 -0.70 -2.15 25.89
C SER A 64 -1.13 -1.77 24.47
N PRO A 65 -0.91 -0.50 24.05
CA PRO A 65 -1.16 -0.08 22.67
C PRO A 65 -0.32 -0.83 21.62
N TYR A 66 0.79 -1.47 22.02
CA TYR A 66 1.64 -2.24 21.11
C TYR A 66 1.84 -3.68 21.61
N PRO A 67 0.93 -4.62 21.27
CA PRO A 67 1.06 -6.03 21.66
C PRO A 67 2.36 -6.66 21.14
N ILE A 68 3.07 -7.38 22.01
CA ILE A 68 4.34 -8.02 21.67
C ILE A 68 4.20 -9.00 20.50
N ILE A 69 3.04 -9.63 20.36
CA ILE A 69 2.74 -10.58 19.29
C ILE A 69 2.89 -9.95 17.90
N PHE A 70 2.62 -8.66 17.72
CA PHE A 70 2.78 -7.98 16.44
C PHE A 70 4.25 -7.95 16.00
N SER A 71 5.17 -7.69 16.93
CA SER A 71 6.60 -7.73 16.65
C SER A 71 7.07 -9.16 16.34
N MET A 72 6.55 -10.14 17.07
CA MET A 72 6.93 -11.56 16.91
C MET A 72 6.44 -12.15 15.58
N ARG A 73 5.21 -11.80 15.14
CA ARG A 73 4.57 -12.42 13.97
C ARG A 73 4.65 -11.59 12.69
N ARG A 74 5.28 -10.44 12.73
CA ARG A 74 5.34 -9.51 11.60
C ARG A 74 5.82 -10.14 10.28
N LEU A 75 6.87 -10.96 10.35
CA LEU A 75 7.42 -11.60 9.14
C LEU A 75 6.61 -12.82 8.72
N ASP A 76 6.01 -13.54 9.67
CA ASP A 76 5.22 -14.71 9.38
C ASP A 76 3.90 -14.34 8.68
N VAL A 77 3.28 -13.25 9.10
CA VAL A 77 2.08 -12.69 8.43
C VAL A 77 2.37 -12.34 6.97
N LEU A 78 3.55 -11.81 6.65
CA LEU A 78 3.94 -11.49 5.27
C LEU A 78 4.10 -12.75 4.39
N LYS A 79 4.41 -13.90 4.97
CA LYS A 79 4.55 -15.18 4.24
C LYS A 79 3.20 -15.75 3.80
N LEU A 80 2.11 -15.39 4.44
CA LEU A 80 0.77 -15.87 4.10
C LEU A 80 0.26 -15.40 2.74
N GLN A 81 0.87 -14.38 2.17
CA GLN A 81 0.48 -13.76 0.87
C GLN A 81 -1.01 -13.38 0.77
N ILE A 82 -1.69 -13.22 1.89
CA ILE A 82 -3.05 -12.71 1.97
C ILE A 82 -3.05 -11.27 2.47
N PRO A 83 -3.92 -10.40 1.97
CA PRO A 83 -4.04 -9.03 2.47
C PRO A 83 -4.58 -9.05 3.88
N ILE A 84 -3.83 -8.50 4.82
CA ILE A 84 -4.17 -8.49 6.23
C ILE A 84 -4.07 -7.07 6.78
N SER A 85 -5.14 -6.60 7.39
CA SER A 85 -5.16 -5.42 8.24
C SER A 85 -5.09 -5.84 9.70
N ILE A 86 -4.12 -5.33 10.44
CA ILE A 86 -3.92 -5.67 11.85
C ILE A 86 -4.22 -4.45 12.70
N TYR A 87 -5.12 -4.62 13.66
CA TYR A 87 -5.50 -3.63 14.64
C TYR A 87 -5.14 -4.08 16.05
N CYS A 88 -4.71 -3.15 16.88
CA CYS A 88 -4.75 -3.28 18.32
C CYS A 88 -6.02 -2.60 18.85
N VAL A 89 -6.67 -3.21 19.82
CA VAL A 89 -7.67 -2.54 20.66
C VAL A 89 -7.18 -2.56 22.10
N CYS A 90 -7.09 -1.39 22.73
CA CYS A 90 -6.61 -1.23 24.11
C CYS A 90 -7.49 -0.25 24.88
N PRO A 91 -7.42 -0.24 26.23
CA PRO A 91 -8.05 0.79 27.04
C PRO A 91 -7.54 2.19 26.66
N GLU A 92 -8.42 3.19 26.72
CA GLU A 92 -8.02 4.56 26.44
C GLU A 92 -6.96 5.07 27.43
N GLU A 93 -7.02 4.66 28.69
CA GLU A 93 -6.03 4.98 29.70
C GLU A 93 -4.65 4.46 29.33
N ALA A 94 -4.54 3.21 28.88
CA ALA A 94 -3.29 2.62 28.41
C ALA A 94 -2.70 3.37 27.20
N TYR A 95 -3.55 3.83 26.29
CA TYR A 95 -3.12 4.70 25.19
C TYR A 95 -2.57 6.04 25.68
N LEU A 96 -3.22 6.68 26.65
CA LEU A 96 -2.79 7.98 27.19
C LEU A 96 -1.47 7.87 27.96
N GLU A 97 -1.28 6.77 28.69
CA GLU A 97 -0.06 6.52 29.47
C GLU A 97 1.13 6.11 28.58
N ASN A 98 0.88 5.41 27.45
CA ASN A 98 1.91 4.82 26.62
C ASN A 98 1.93 5.39 25.19
N GLN A 99 1.91 6.72 25.07
CA GLN A 99 1.89 7.45 23.80
C GLN A 99 3.05 7.07 22.85
N ALA A 100 4.23 6.75 23.40
CA ALA A 100 5.39 6.37 22.61
C ALA A 100 5.16 5.02 21.89
N GLU A 101 4.59 4.05 22.57
CA GLU A 101 4.24 2.74 22.00
C GLU A 101 3.10 2.87 20.98
N ALA A 102 2.07 3.65 21.29
CA ALA A 102 0.99 3.95 20.37
C ALA A 102 1.52 4.59 19.07
N LYS A 103 2.40 5.58 19.17
CA LYS A 103 3.04 6.20 18.01
C LYS A 103 3.89 5.22 17.22
N ARG A 104 4.63 4.34 17.89
CA ARG A 104 5.41 3.27 17.25
C ARG A 104 4.51 2.31 16.48
N LEU A 105 3.41 1.85 17.08
CA LEU A 105 2.41 0.98 16.44
C LEU A 105 1.86 1.64 15.16
N MET A 106 1.45 2.90 15.24
CA MET A 106 0.92 3.66 14.10
C MET A 106 1.98 3.84 13.00
N ASN A 107 3.22 4.16 13.38
CA ASN A 107 4.34 4.28 12.42
C ASN A 107 4.67 2.94 11.73
N ASP A 108 4.44 1.82 12.41
CA ASP A 108 4.57 0.49 11.82
C ASP A 108 3.38 0.13 10.90
N GLY A 109 2.38 1.03 10.82
CA GLY A 109 1.22 0.92 9.92
C GLY A 109 0.10 0.05 10.44
N TYR A 110 0.11 -0.30 11.72
CA TYR A 110 -1.01 -0.97 12.36
C TYR A 110 -2.14 0.00 12.67
N GLY A 111 -3.37 -0.51 12.73
CA GLY A 111 -4.50 0.25 13.22
C GLY A 111 -4.56 0.25 14.74
N LEU A 112 -5.10 1.32 15.31
CA LEU A 112 -5.28 1.45 16.75
C LEU A 112 -6.71 1.89 17.06
N LEU A 113 -7.36 1.11 17.88
CA LEU A 113 -8.64 1.42 18.50
C LEU A 113 -8.43 1.59 20.00
N THR A 114 -9.06 2.59 20.60
CA THR A 114 -9.10 2.74 22.06
C THR A 114 -10.54 2.61 22.54
N VAL A 115 -10.73 2.03 23.71
CA VAL A 115 -12.03 1.83 24.33
C VAL A 115 -12.04 2.53 25.68
N ASP A 116 -13.01 3.38 25.90
CA ASP A 116 -13.23 4.00 27.20
C ASP A 116 -14.01 3.05 28.15
N ASN A 117 -14.16 3.43 29.39
CA ASN A 117 -14.88 2.67 30.42
C ASN A 117 -16.39 2.51 30.15
N THR A 118 -16.94 3.24 29.17
CA THR A 118 -18.33 3.10 28.70
C THR A 118 -18.48 2.11 27.55
N GLY A 119 -17.36 1.61 26.99
CA GLY A 119 -17.34 0.74 25.80
C GLY A 119 -17.38 1.52 24.48
N THR A 120 -17.22 2.86 24.54
CA THR A 120 -17.15 3.66 23.32
C THR A 120 -15.78 3.48 22.65
N VAL A 121 -15.79 3.12 21.37
CA VAL A 121 -14.57 2.89 20.60
C VAL A 121 -14.17 4.16 19.84
N GLN A 122 -12.92 4.58 20.02
CA GLN A 122 -12.32 5.64 19.21
C GLN A 122 -11.23 5.08 18.31
N LYS A 123 -11.32 5.36 17.02
CA LYS A 123 -10.27 5.01 16.07
C LYS A 123 -9.16 6.05 16.10
N ARG A 124 -7.98 5.66 16.60
CA ARG A 124 -6.77 6.51 16.63
C ARG A 124 -5.98 6.45 15.32
N SER A 125 -5.94 5.27 14.68
CA SER A 125 -5.34 5.10 13.37
C SER A 125 -6.02 4.01 12.56
N THR A 126 -5.95 4.16 11.24
CA THR A 126 -6.37 3.11 10.30
C THR A 126 -5.17 2.24 9.95
N CYS A 127 -5.34 0.92 9.95
CA CYS A 127 -4.30 0.02 9.48
C CYS A 127 -4.05 0.20 7.98
N ILE A 128 -2.79 0.18 7.60
CA ILE A 128 -2.38 0.01 6.22
C ILE A 128 -2.26 -1.49 5.98
N PRO A 129 -3.06 -2.12 5.09
CA PRO A 129 -2.98 -3.55 4.83
C PRO A 129 -1.55 -3.99 4.52
N LEU A 130 -1.09 -5.06 5.18
CA LEU A 130 0.29 -5.54 5.02
C LEU A 130 0.55 -6.08 3.61
N LEU A 131 -0.47 -6.68 2.99
CA LEU A 131 -0.46 -7.13 1.61
C LEU A 131 -1.75 -6.68 0.95
N GLN A 132 -1.62 -6.04 -0.22
CA GLN A 132 -2.74 -5.82 -1.11
C GLN A 132 -2.62 -6.83 -2.26
N GLN A 133 -3.54 -7.76 -2.35
CA GLN A 133 -3.64 -8.63 -3.53
C GLN A 133 -4.32 -7.87 -4.66
N ILE A 134 -3.70 -7.93 -5.82
CA ILE A 134 -4.27 -7.48 -7.08
C ILE A 134 -4.64 -8.75 -7.83
N THR A 135 -5.91 -8.91 -8.20
CA THR A 135 -6.33 -10.05 -8.98
C THR A 135 -5.88 -9.92 -10.43
N GLU A 136 -5.68 -11.04 -11.12
CA GLU A 136 -5.37 -11.03 -12.55
C GLU A 136 -6.47 -10.33 -13.37
N GLN A 137 -7.73 -10.49 -12.97
CA GLN A 137 -8.85 -9.83 -13.63
C GLN A 137 -8.79 -8.32 -13.48
N GLU A 138 -8.52 -7.82 -12.28
CA GLU A 138 -8.36 -6.40 -11.99
C GLU A 138 -7.18 -5.81 -12.75
N PHE A 139 -6.02 -6.45 -12.69
CA PHE A 139 -4.83 -6.04 -13.42
C PHE A 139 -5.04 -6.06 -14.94
N SER A 140 -5.58 -7.16 -15.50
CA SER A 140 -5.85 -7.29 -16.93
C SER A 140 -6.88 -6.26 -17.41
N GLY A 141 -7.86 -5.93 -16.57
CA GLY A 141 -8.84 -4.88 -16.82
C GLY A 141 -8.18 -3.52 -17.03
N GLU A 142 -7.20 -3.18 -16.19
CA GLU A 142 -6.48 -1.89 -16.27
C GLU A 142 -5.63 -1.77 -17.55
N ILE A 143 -4.96 -2.83 -17.97
CA ILE A 143 -4.01 -2.76 -19.09
C ILE A 143 -4.63 -3.08 -20.46
N LYS A 144 -5.92 -3.44 -20.53
CA LYS A 144 -6.57 -3.93 -21.77
C LYS A 144 -6.49 -2.96 -22.96
N SER A 145 -6.51 -1.64 -22.69
CA SER A 145 -6.45 -0.59 -23.73
C SER A 145 -5.04 -0.37 -24.30
N LEU A 146 -4.02 -0.95 -23.67
CA LEU A 146 -2.63 -0.72 -24.03
C LEU A 146 -2.18 -1.56 -25.24
N PRO A 147 -1.17 -1.10 -26.02
CA PRO A 147 -0.53 -1.89 -27.07
C PRO A 147 0.10 -3.18 -26.54
N ARG A 148 0.16 -4.21 -27.38
CA ARG A 148 0.66 -5.54 -27.01
C ARG A 148 2.02 -5.51 -26.30
N LYS A 149 3.00 -4.78 -26.82
CA LYS A 149 4.34 -4.70 -26.21
C LYS A 149 4.31 -4.15 -24.79
N LEU A 150 3.52 -3.09 -24.56
CA LEU A 150 3.40 -2.49 -23.25
C LEU A 150 2.65 -3.41 -22.29
N ARG A 151 1.58 -4.07 -22.76
CA ARG A 151 0.87 -5.10 -21.97
C ARG A 151 1.79 -6.23 -21.54
N THR A 152 2.64 -6.73 -22.45
CA THR A 152 3.60 -7.79 -22.11
C THR A 152 4.57 -7.34 -21.02
N ARG A 153 5.15 -6.15 -21.12
CA ARG A 153 6.05 -5.61 -20.08
C ARG A 153 5.36 -5.43 -18.73
N LEU A 154 4.12 -4.93 -18.73
CA LEU A 154 3.37 -4.78 -17.49
C LEU A 154 2.97 -6.13 -16.90
N ALA A 155 2.67 -7.14 -17.73
CA ALA A 155 2.42 -8.51 -17.27
C ALA A 155 3.66 -9.14 -16.61
N GLU A 156 4.84 -8.95 -17.19
CA GLU A 156 6.11 -9.37 -16.58
C GLU A 156 6.37 -8.64 -15.25
N ALA A 157 6.07 -7.35 -15.18
CA ALA A 157 6.16 -6.57 -13.95
C ALA A 157 5.18 -7.08 -12.89
N PHE A 158 3.96 -7.49 -13.29
CA PHE A 158 2.95 -8.04 -12.39
C PHE A 158 3.37 -9.41 -11.86
N GLU A 159 3.91 -10.28 -12.69
CA GLU A 159 4.47 -11.57 -12.27
C GLU A 159 5.58 -11.36 -11.22
N ARG A 160 6.53 -10.46 -11.49
CA ARG A 160 7.57 -10.11 -10.51
C ARG A 160 7.00 -9.51 -9.23
N TYR A 161 5.96 -8.68 -9.33
CA TYR A 161 5.26 -8.11 -8.19
C TYR A 161 4.65 -9.18 -7.30
N GLN A 162 4.07 -10.23 -7.86
CA GLN A 162 3.48 -11.33 -7.08
C GLN A 162 4.53 -12.03 -6.21
N HIS A 163 5.75 -12.19 -6.72
CA HIS A 163 6.86 -12.80 -5.98
C HIS A 163 7.64 -11.79 -5.13
N ASN A 164 7.86 -10.59 -5.63
CA ASN A 164 8.63 -9.53 -4.98
C ASN A 164 8.10 -8.15 -5.34
N ALA A 165 7.27 -7.57 -4.48
CA ALA A 165 6.63 -6.28 -4.74
C ALA A 165 7.60 -5.14 -5.07
N PRO A 166 8.76 -4.96 -4.39
CA PRO A 166 9.75 -3.98 -4.80
C PRO A 166 10.26 -4.14 -6.23
N SER A 167 10.51 -5.38 -6.68
CA SER A 167 10.98 -5.64 -8.05
C SER A 167 9.93 -5.25 -9.08
N GLY A 168 8.67 -5.68 -8.89
CA GLY A 168 7.59 -5.29 -9.79
C GLY A 168 7.35 -3.78 -9.84
N SER A 169 7.45 -3.09 -8.69
CA SER A 169 7.33 -1.63 -8.65
C SER A 169 8.49 -0.91 -9.35
N THR A 170 9.70 -1.48 -9.30
CA THR A 170 10.84 -0.98 -10.08
C THR A 170 10.54 -1.06 -11.58
N ASP A 171 10.03 -2.20 -12.04
CA ASP A 171 9.67 -2.38 -13.46
C ASP A 171 8.60 -1.37 -13.92
N ILE A 172 7.60 -1.06 -13.09
CA ILE A 172 6.61 -0.01 -13.42
C ILE A 172 7.28 1.36 -13.54
N THR A 173 8.24 1.66 -12.67
CA THR A 173 9.00 2.92 -12.75
C THR A 173 9.80 3.00 -14.05
N GLU A 174 10.48 1.92 -14.44
CA GLU A 174 11.22 1.83 -15.70
C GLU A 174 10.33 1.97 -16.94
N VAL A 175 9.15 1.36 -16.91
CA VAL A 175 8.14 1.53 -17.96
C VAL A 175 7.70 2.98 -18.07
N MET A 176 7.43 3.64 -16.95
CA MET A 176 7.06 5.06 -16.91
C MET A 176 8.17 5.95 -17.47
N GLU A 177 9.43 5.73 -17.04
CA GLU A 177 10.60 6.46 -17.54
C GLU A 177 10.75 6.26 -19.05
N GLY A 178 10.62 5.03 -19.53
CA GLY A 178 10.70 4.70 -20.95
C GLY A 178 9.64 5.42 -21.80
N LEU A 179 8.39 5.51 -21.30
CA LEU A 179 7.31 6.27 -21.96
C LEU A 179 7.65 7.75 -22.07
N VAL A 180 8.13 8.36 -20.98
CA VAL A 180 8.51 9.78 -20.96
C VAL A 180 9.67 10.05 -21.94
N VAL A 181 10.72 9.23 -21.89
CA VAL A 181 11.90 9.41 -22.76
C VAL A 181 11.52 9.28 -24.23
N LYS A 182 10.70 8.28 -24.59
CA LYS A 182 10.24 8.12 -25.98
C LYS A 182 9.35 9.27 -26.45
N ALA A 183 8.42 9.71 -25.61
CA ALA A 183 7.58 10.86 -25.92
C ALA A 183 8.41 12.13 -26.14
N ALA A 184 9.44 12.35 -25.32
CA ALA A 184 10.37 13.46 -25.47
C ALA A 184 11.16 13.38 -26.78
N GLN A 185 11.66 12.20 -27.15
CA GLN A 185 12.38 12.00 -28.42
C GLN A 185 11.48 12.28 -29.63
N GLU A 186 10.23 11.88 -29.60
CA GLU A 186 9.26 12.17 -30.65
C GLU A 186 8.90 13.66 -30.69
N ALA A 187 8.72 14.28 -29.52
CA ALA A 187 8.50 15.73 -29.41
C ALA A 187 9.67 16.55 -29.99
N ALA A 188 10.90 16.08 -29.77
CA ALA A 188 12.08 16.71 -30.37
C ALA A 188 12.11 16.57 -31.90
N ARG A 189 11.73 15.41 -32.47
CA ARG A 189 11.56 15.24 -33.91
C ARG A 189 10.50 16.18 -34.50
N LYS A 190 9.43 16.43 -33.73
CA LYS A 190 8.39 17.41 -34.09
C LYS A 190 8.78 18.86 -33.78
N LYS A 191 9.98 19.11 -33.25
CA LYS A 191 10.51 20.44 -32.86
C LYS A 191 9.67 21.12 -31.75
N TRP A 192 9.02 20.36 -30.89
CA TRP A 192 8.29 20.86 -29.71
C TRP A 192 9.23 21.18 -28.55
N ILE A 193 10.31 20.41 -28.43
CA ILE A 193 11.41 20.62 -27.50
C ILE A 193 12.74 20.48 -28.25
N SER A 194 13.84 20.89 -27.65
CA SER A 194 15.17 20.72 -28.28
C SER A 194 15.67 19.27 -28.19
N ASN A 195 16.54 18.88 -29.11
CA ASN A 195 17.22 17.57 -29.03
C ASN A 195 18.12 17.44 -27.79
N ALA A 196 18.64 18.55 -27.29
CA ALA A 196 19.43 18.58 -26.06
C ALA A 196 18.54 18.27 -24.85
N ASP A 197 17.34 18.89 -24.76
CA ASP A 197 16.37 18.62 -23.69
C ASP A 197 15.90 17.17 -23.71
N ALA A 198 15.62 16.60 -24.90
CA ALA A 198 15.17 15.22 -25.02
C ALA A 198 16.22 14.17 -24.61
N LYS A 199 17.51 14.54 -24.56
CA LYS A 199 18.62 13.69 -24.13
C LYS A 199 19.16 14.03 -22.74
N ALA A 200 18.58 15.03 -22.09
CA ALA A 200 18.98 15.45 -20.76
C ALA A 200 18.61 14.44 -19.68
N ALA A 201 19.01 14.69 -18.45
CA ALA A 201 18.53 13.92 -17.30
C ALA A 201 17.00 13.98 -17.21
N LEU A 202 16.35 12.90 -16.78
CA LEU A 202 14.89 12.72 -16.81
C LEU A 202 14.11 13.90 -16.18
N ALA A 203 14.61 14.47 -15.08
CA ALA A 203 14.00 15.63 -14.45
C ALA A 203 13.98 16.86 -15.39
N ASN A 204 15.04 17.07 -16.17
CA ASN A 204 15.11 18.15 -17.15
C ASN A 204 14.22 17.86 -18.36
N VAL A 205 14.14 16.59 -18.80
CA VAL A 205 13.19 16.16 -19.84
C VAL A 205 11.76 16.51 -19.45
N LEU A 206 11.32 16.11 -18.25
CA LEU A 206 9.99 16.39 -17.73
C LEU A 206 9.73 17.89 -17.63
N LYS A 207 10.69 18.67 -17.16
CA LYS A 207 10.60 20.14 -17.10
C LYS A 207 10.46 20.77 -18.48
N ALA A 208 11.25 20.34 -19.46
CA ALA A 208 11.15 20.82 -20.83
C ALA A 208 9.80 20.51 -21.47
N MET A 209 9.27 19.29 -21.25
CA MET A 209 7.94 18.91 -21.69
C MET A 209 6.85 19.76 -21.02
N GLN A 210 6.93 20.02 -19.72
CA GLN A 210 5.98 20.89 -19.02
C GLN A 210 5.97 22.33 -19.52
N GLN A 211 7.11 22.83 -19.97
CA GLN A 211 7.25 24.19 -20.48
C GLN A 211 6.81 24.35 -21.93
N ALA A 212 6.76 23.27 -22.70
CA ALA A 212 6.39 23.32 -24.11
C ALA A 212 4.86 23.47 -24.27
N PRO A 213 4.38 24.49 -25.05
CA PRO A 213 2.94 24.76 -25.20
C PRO A 213 2.10 23.56 -25.67
N GLN A 214 2.69 22.70 -26.49
CA GLN A 214 2.02 21.51 -27.03
C GLN A 214 1.62 20.50 -25.95
N PHE A 215 2.27 20.54 -24.78
CA PHE A 215 1.98 19.65 -23.66
C PHE A 215 1.01 20.26 -22.62
N GLN A 216 0.46 21.43 -22.82
CA GLN A 216 -0.43 22.07 -21.85
C GLN A 216 -1.59 21.16 -21.44
N ASN A 217 -2.24 20.49 -22.40
CA ASN A 217 -3.33 19.54 -22.14
C ASN A 217 -2.87 18.21 -21.51
N SER A 218 -1.56 17.96 -21.46
CA SER A 218 -0.93 16.78 -20.86
C SER A 218 -0.16 17.10 -19.59
N ALA A 219 -0.25 18.33 -19.08
CA ALA A 219 0.49 18.76 -17.88
C ALA A 219 0.20 17.88 -16.66
N ALA A 220 -1.06 17.47 -16.47
CA ALA A 220 -1.47 16.56 -15.39
C ALA A 220 -0.81 15.17 -15.52
N ALA A 221 -0.70 14.63 -16.75
CA ALA A 221 -0.07 13.35 -17.00
C ALA A 221 1.45 13.41 -16.77
N ILE A 222 2.11 14.48 -17.22
CA ILE A 222 3.54 14.71 -16.97
C ILE A 222 3.80 14.87 -15.47
N GLY A 223 2.97 15.63 -14.76
CA GLY A 223 3.04 15.77 -13.30
C GLY A 223 2.84 14.42 -12.57
N ALA A 224 1.90 13.60 -13.02
CA ALA A 224 1.68 12.26 -12.47
C ALA A 224 2.88 11.34 -12.68
N ALA A 225 3.50 11.37 -13.88
CA ALA A 225 4.72 10.63 -14.17
C ALA A 225 5.88 11.09 -13.27
N GLN A 226 6.10 12.41 -13.16
CA GLN A 226 7.13 12.99 -12.31
C GLN A 226 6.97 12.61 -10.84
N ALA A 227 5.77 12.75 -10.30
CA ALA A 227 5.48 12.41 -8.92
C ALA A 227 5.73 10.91 -8.64
N TYR A 228 5.25 10.03 -9.53
CA TYR A 228 5.44 8.59 -9.39
C TYR A 228 6.91 8.20 -9.45
N ILE A 229 7.65 8.66 -10.46
CA ILE A 229 9.08 8.36 -10.63
C ILE A 229 9.88 8.87 -9.42
N SER A 230 9.65 10.12 -8.98
CA SER A 230 10.38 10.71 -7.84
C SER A 230 10.12 9.94 -6.55
N MET A 231 8.87 9.55 -6.29
CA MET A 231 8.48 8.85 -5.07
C MET A 231 9.06 7.43 -5.03
N TYR A 232 8.92 6.67 -6.12
CA TYR A 232 9.24 5.24 -6.11
C TYR A 232 10.67 4.92 -6.54
N ARG A 233 11.31 5.73 -7.39
CA ARG A 233 12.73 5.59 -7.67
C ARG A 233 13.56 5.65 -6.39
N ASN A 234 13.30 6.63 -5.53
CA ASN A 234 13.99 6.72 -4.24
C ASN A 234 13.66 5.53 -3.33
N THR A 235 12.40 5.12 -3.27
CA THR A 235 11.97 4.00 -2.43
C THR A 235 12.55 2.66 -2.89
N THR A 236 12.63 2.40 -4.20
CA THR A 236 13.09 1.11 -4.73
C THR A 236 14.61 0.99 -4.75
N HIS A 237 15.36 2.07 -5.01
CA HIS A 237 16.81 2.04 -5.14
C HIS A 237 17.59 2.13 -3.81
N HIS A 238 16.96 2.55 -2.71
CA HIS A 238 17.63 2.58 -1.42
C HIS A 238 17.50 1.25 -0.68
N PHE A 239 18.63 0.68 -0.28
CA PHE A 239 18.64 -0.49 0.60
C PHE A 239 18.10 -0.12 1.99
N PRO A 240 17.16 -0.89 2.52
CA PRO A 240 16.65 -0.64 3.86
C PRO A 240 17.74 -0.92 4.90
N LYS A 241 17.93 0.02 5.83
CA LYS A 241 18.97 -0.08 6.88
C LYS A 241 18.62 -1.11 7.96
N ASN A 242 17.35 -1.46 8.09
CA ASN A 242 16.85 -2.40 9.10
C ASN A 242 15.58 -3.10 8.63
N ARG A 243 15.13 -4.11 9.40
CA ARG A 243 13.95 -4.93 9.08
C ARG A 243 12.66 -4.10 9.01
N THR A 244 12.53 -3.07 9.85
CA THR A 244 11.36 -2.16 9.84
C THR A 244 11.25 -1.41 8.53
N GLN A 245 12.36 -0.80 8.07
CA GLN A 245 12.39 -0.12 6.78
C GLN A 245 12.15 -1.08 5.60
N ALA A 246 12.65 -2.31 5.67
CA ALA A 246 12.37 -3.33 4.66
C ALA A 246 10.88 -3.67 4.56
N ALA A 247 10.20 -3.81 5.69
CA ALA A 247 8.77 -4.09 5.72
C ALA A 247 7.92 -2.89 5.24
N VAL A 248 8.30 -1.67 5.61
CA VAL A 248 7.66 -0.44 5.11
C VAL A 248 7.82 -0.35 3.60
N LYS A 249 9.05 -0.49 3.09
CA LYS A 249 9.34 -0.49 1.65
C LYS A 249 8.50 -1.53 0.91
N TYR A 250 8.46 -2.77 1.41
CA TYR A 250 7.68 -3.83 0.79
C TYR A 250 6.20 -3.48 0.72
N ARG A 251 5.64 -2.98 1.81
CA ARG A 251 4.24 -2.54 1.91
C ARG A 251 3.92 -1.40 0.96
N ASP A 252 4.77 -0.37 0.92
CA ASP A 252 4.59 0.77 0.04
C ASP A 252 4.60 0.34 -1.44
N CYS A 253 5.51 -0.57 -1.81
CA CYS A 253 5.54 -1.15 -3.14
C CYS A 253 4.27 -1.97 -3.45
N ARG A 254 3.74 -2.71 -2.47
CA ARG A 254 2.47 -3.43 -2.64
C ARG A 254 1.30 -2.49 -2.88
N HIS A 255 1.21 -1.41 -2.14
CA HIS A 255 0.13 -0.42 -2.30
C HIS A 255 0.18 0.34 -3.62
N SER A 256 1.37 0.69 -4.05
CA SER A 256 1.58 1.60 -5.18
C SER A 256 1.58 0.92 -6.54
N PHE A 257 1.67 -0.41 -6.61
CA PHE A 257 1.83 -1.10 -7.89
C PHE A 257 0.66 -0.83 -8.85
N LEU A 258 -0.57 -1.09 -8.41
CA LEU A 258 -1.76 -0.88 -9.25
C LEU A 258 -1.98 0.60 -9.58
N GLU A 259 -1.70 1.50 -8.64
CA GLU A 259 -1.70 2.93 -8.89
C GLU A 259 -0.68 3.32 -9.97
N GLY A 260 0.50 2.73 -9.92
CA GLY A 260 1.54 2.90 -10.94
C GLY A 260 1.07 2.43 -12.32
N VAL A 261 0.44 1.27 -12.40
CA VAL A 261 -0.16 0.74 -13.65
C VAL A 261 -1.20 1.72 -14.20
N LYS A 262 -2.13 2.22 -13.36
CA LYS A 262 -3.13 3.22 -13.76
C LYS A 262 -2.48 4.51 -14.27
N LYS A 263 -1.41 4.97 -13.62
CA LYS A 263 -0.65 6.14 -14.07
C LYS A 263 0.05 5.89 -15.41
N VAL A 264 0.62 4.69 -15.64
CA VAL A 264 1.20 4.32 -16.94
C VAL A 264 0.14 4.41 -18.05
N VAL A 265 -1.07 3.87 -17.81
CA VAL A 265 -2.19 3.95 -18.75
C VAL A 265 -2.55 5.41 -19.03
N PHE A 266 -2.74 6.21 -17.99
CA PHE A 266 -3.09 7.62 -18.09
C PHE A 266 -2.05 8.44 -18.88
N VAL A 267 -0.77 8.29 -18.57
CA VAL A 267 0.33 8.99 -19.25
C VAL A 267 0.39 8.57 -20.72
N ARG A 268 0.29 7.29 -20.98
CA ARG A 268 0.30 6.77 -22.36
C ARG A 268 -0.86 7.32 -23.20
N GLU A 269 -2.09 7.29 -22.67
CA GLU A 269 -3.26 7.82 -23.39
C GLU A 269 -3.14 9.32 -23.61
N SER A 270 -2.62 10.06 -22.63
CA SER A 270 -2.38 11.49 -22.77
C SER A 270 -1.39 11.80 -23.90
N PHE A 271 -0.28 11.05 -24.00
CA PHE A 271 0.70 11.24 -25.08
C PHE A 271 0.14 10.80 -26.43
N LYS A 272 -0.66 9.74 -26.50
CA LYS A 272 -1.35 9.33 -27.71
C LYS A 272 -2.28 10.43 -28.24
N ASN A 273 -3.01 11.11 -27.35
CA ASN A 273 -3.90 12.22 -27.74
C ASN A 273 -3.15 13.41 -28.33
N LEU A 274 -1.86 13.56 -28.03
CA LEU A 274 -0.96 14.52 -28.69
C LEU A 274 -0.36 13.99 -30.00
N GLY A 275 -0.74 12.80 -30.44
CA GLY A 275 -0.18 12.16 -31.64
C GLY A 275 1.28 11.72 -31.45
N LEU A 276 1.70 11.43 -30.21
CA LEU A 276 2.94 10.74 -29.89
C LEU A 276 2.66 9.24 -29.83
N SER A 277 3.59 8.39 -30.32
CA SER A 277 3.31 6.96 -30.48
C SER A 277 3.03 6.24 -29.17
N GLY A 278 3.63 6.72 -28.07
CA GLY A 278 3.46 6.14 -26.74
C GLY A 278 3.80 4.64 -26.67
N ASN A 279 4.58 4.15 -27.61
CA ASN A 279 5.04 2.77 -27.67
C ASN A 279 6.47 2.67 -27.14
N LEU A 280 6.70 1.71 -26.24
CA LEU A 280 8.05 1.35 -25.78
C LEU A 280 8.80 0.51 -26.80
#